data_9341efaa2f587998eef1fda10ce10d2d
#
_entry.id   9341efaa2f587998eef1fda10ce10d2d
#
_cell.length_a   1.000
_cell.length_b   1.000
_cell.length_c   1.000
_cell.angle_alpha   90.00
_cell.angle_beta   90.00
_cell.angle_gamma   90.00
#
_symmetry.space_group_name_H-M   'P 1'
#
loop_
_entity.id
_entity.type
_entity.pdbx_description
1 polymer ?
#
loop_
_entity_poly.entity_id
_entity_poly.type
_entity_poly.pdbx_seq_one_letter_code
_entity_poly.pdbx_strand_id
1 'polypeptide(L)'
;MKTHMDGAKQVLTTVHHAHILSAEDNGRCLDAVQMEKLEQSFRSWAESPNRSDIKLSRKRILLVFLLIRHTGAKLSEVLHLDPSEDIDYKKHIVRLRKGGTESGRPCREVEISEALSAEVKKTLDDPELKRAFDGLFWVDPGHVRRKFYERAESIGVPRELGTPEAIRRSRAVELLQSNMPLPVVQKILGHSTPNLAASYVEFSDEEMQKVARYFIDKESRRKTSARNAFFGKIDKILRGDIQTTIEILSVSGYRVSSVITNHSLVQLGLRRGSLVIAEVKAPSVMLYKSEEEPRSTAENIFRGTVSRITVGKVTTEIVVSISPETELCSIVTEESKKRLAIKEDDTIWVGFNAFAVVLHVD
;
A
#
# COMPACT_ATOMS: atom_id res chain seq x y z
N MET A 1 8.27 -60.68 16.22
CA MET A 1 9.05 -59.42 16.35
C MET A 1 8.32 -58.37 15.55
N LYS A 2 7.61 -57.49 16.24
CA LYS A 2 6.90 -56.35 15.66
C LYS A 2 7.78 -55.12 15.78
N THR A 3 8.16 -54.52 14.68
CA THR A 3 8.84 -53.22 14.65
C THR A 3 7.80 -52.13 14.28
N HIS A 4 7.52 -51.30 15.25
CA HIS A 4 6.76 -50.08 15.09
C HIS A 4 7.59 -49.05 14.29
N MET A 5 7.05 -48.55 13.20
CA MET A 5 7.49 -47.29 12.58
C MET A 5 6.58 -46.18 13.06
N ASP A 6 7.08 -45.37 13.94
CA ASP A 6 6.51 -44.13 14.37
C ASP A 6 6.65 -43.08 13.25
N GLY A 7 5.55 -42.75 12.61
CA GLY A 7 5.48 -41.65 11.66
C GLY A 7 5.37 -40.30 12.40
N ALA A 8 6.46 -39.58 12.50
CA ALA A 8 6.47 -38.21 12.99
C ALA A 8 5.64 -37.34 12.07
N LYS A 9 4.41 -37.02 12.48
CA LYS A 9 3.63 -35.91 11.95
C LYS A 9 4.36 -34.62 12.29
N GLN A 10 5.08 -34.05 11.31
CA GLN A 10 5.46 -32.65 11.36
C GLN A 10 4.18 -31.80 11.36
N VAL A 11 3.83 -31.32 12.54
CA VAL A 11 2.88 -30.21 12.71
C VAL A 11 3.56 -28.99 12.13
N LEU A 12 3.20 -28.64 10.91
CA LEU A 12 3.46 -27.30 10.35
C LEU A 12 2.76 -26.30 11.26
N THR A 13 3.54 -25.72 12.16
CA THR A 13 3.13 -24.55 12.93
C THR A 13 2.86 -23.44 11.93
N THR A 14 1.61 -23.22 11.62
CA THR A 14 1.13 -22.06 10.85
C THR A 14 1.47 -20.83 11.68
N VAL A 15 2.59 -20.21 11.37
CA VAL A 15 3.00 -18.95 12.00
C VAL A 15 2.00 -17.90 11.56
N HIS A 16 1.33 -17.31 12.53
CA HIS A 16 0.30 -16.28 12.34
C HIS A 16 0.86 -15.03 11.65
N HIS A 17 1.01 -15.07 10.33
CA HIS A 17 1.30 -13.90 9.49
C HIS A 17 0.03 -13.15 9.05
N ALA A 18 -1.14 -13.62 9.48
CA ALA A 18 -2.45 -13.14 9.08
C ALA A 18 -2.96 -11.91 9.84
N HIS A 19 -2.14 -11.24 10.65
CA HIS A 19 -2.65 -10.12 11.46
C HIS A 19 -2.83 -8.78 10.73
N ILE A 20 -2.52 -8.69 9.43
CA ILE A 20 -2.80 -7.47 8.66
C ILE A 20 -4.15 -7.57 7.95
N LEU A 21 -4.51 -8.77 7.45
CA LEU A 21 -5.77 -9.02 6.73
C LEU A 21 -6.24 -10.45 7.02
N SER A 22 -7.05 -10.66 8.05
CA SER A 22 -7.89 -11.86 8.16
C SER A 22 -9.29 -11.53 7.61
N ALA A 23 -10.00 -12.53 7.09
CA ALA A 23 -11.40 -12.37 6.66
C ALA A 23 -12.30 -11.83 7.79
N GLU A 24 -11.88 -11.96 9.05
CA GLU A 24 -12.50 -11.36 10.23
C GLU A 24 -12.26 -9.86 10.37
N ASP A 25 -11.30 -9.28 9.62
CA ASP A 25 -10.93 -7.86 9.71
C ASP A 25 -11.76 -6.93 8.81
N ASN A 26 -12.61 -7.46 7.92
CA ASN A 26 -13.48 -6.65 7.04
C ASN A 26 -14.46 -5.71 7.79
N GLY A 27 -14.73 -5.97 9.09
CA GLY A 27 -15.51 -5.07 9.96
C GLY A 27 -14.68 -4.16 10.86
N ARG A 28 -13.33 -4.25 10.79
CA ARG A 28 -12.41 -3.55 11.71
C ARG A 28 -11.56 -2.47 11.06
N CYS A 29 -11.79 -2.16 9.80
CA CYS A 29 -11.10 -1.14 9.03
C CYS A 29 -12.09 -0.14 8.45
N LEU A 30 -11.65 1.11 8.33
CA LEU A 30 -12.37 2.14 7.58
C LEU A 30 -12.12 1.93 6.08
N ASP A 31 -13.16 2.05 5.28
CA ASP A 31 -13.00 2.15 3.82
C ASP A 31 -12.47 3.52 3.40
N ALA A 32 -12.11 3.67 2.13
CA ALA A 32 -11.52 4.90 1.59
C ALA A 32 -12.46 6.11 1.76
N VAL A 33 -13.78 5.92 1.61
CA VAL A 33 -14.78 6.99 1.74
C VAL A 33 -14.92 7.41 3.20
N GLN A 34 -14.98 6.45 4.11
CA GLN A 34 -15.04 6.70 5.55
C GLN A 34 -13.77 7.40 6.05
N MET A 35 -12.60 6.99 5.54
CA MET A 35 -11.32 7.59 5.90
C MET A 35 -11.21 9.04 5.42
N GLU A 36 -11.66 9.33 4.19
CA GLU A 36 -11.71 10.69 3.66
C GLU A 36 -12.68 11.58 4.47
N LYS A 37 -13.88 11.08 4.78
CA LYS A 37 -14.84 11.78 5.65
C LYS A 37 -14.26 12.05 7.05
N LEU A 38 -13.51 11.08 7.60
CA LEU A 38 -12.88 11.26 8.91
C LEU A 38 -11.81 12.36 8.85
N GLU A 39 -10.98 12.38 7.82
CA GLU A 39 -9.99 13.44 7.62
C GLU A 39 -10.65 14.81 7.49
N GLN A 40 -11.70 14.92 6.68
CA GLN A 40 -12.47 16.18 6.55
C GLN A 40 -13.10 16.61 7.88
N SER A 41 -13.59 15.66 8.69
CA SER A 41 -14.11 15.95 10.03
C SER A 41 -13.03 16.54 10.94
N PHE A 42 -11.81 15.99 10.93
CA PHE A 42 -10.69 16.54 11.70
C PHE A 42 -10.30 17.94 11.22
N ARG A 43 -10.21 18.16 9.89
CA ARG A 43 -9.86 19.46 9.31
C ARG A 43 -10.88 20.54 9.66
N SER A 44 -12.16 20.28 9.44
CA SER A 44 -13.23 21.20 9.77
C SER A 44 -13.29 21.51 11.28
N TRP A 45 -13.11 20.48 12.11
CA TRP A 45 -13.09 20.65 13.56
C TRP A 45 -11.90 21.50 14.05
N ALA A 46 -10.74 21.36 13.41
CA ALA A 46 -9.55 22.13 13.78
C ALA A 46 -9.70 23.63 13.44
N GLU A 47 -10.43 23.95 12.39
CA GLU A 47 -10.65 25.35 11.96
C GLU A 47 -11.89 26.00 12.60
N SER A 48 -12.82 25.24 13.19
CA SER A 48 -14.11 25.73 13.68
C SER A 48 -14.08 26.65 14.92
N PRO A 49 -13.08 26.67 15.82
CA PRO A 49 -13.14 27.50 17.02
C PRO A 49 -12.74 28.95 16.75
N ASN A 50 -13.45 29.89 17.40
CA ASN A 50 -13.11 31.31 17.36
C ASN A 50 -11.98 31.67 18.33
N ARG A 51 -11.72 30.84 19.35
CA ARG A 51 -10.64 31.06 20.34
C ARG A 51 -9.33 30.46 19.84
N SER A 52 -8.28 31.28 19.84
CA SER A 52 -6.96 30.91 19.33
C SER A 52 -6.36 29.71 20.08
N ASP A 53 -6.43 29.69 21.41
CA ASP A 53 -5.90 28.60 22.25
C ASP A 53 -6.54 27.23 21.94
N ILE A 54 -7.86 27.23 21.73
CA ILE A 54 -8.60 26.01 21.34
C ILE A 54 -8.22 25.58 19.92
N LYS A 55 -8.11 26.55 18.99
CA LYS A 55 -7.72 26.31 17.61
C LYS A 55 -6.33 25.67 17.52
N LEU A 56 -5.37 26.20 18.27
CA LEU A 56 -4.00 25.65 18.35
C LEU A 56 -4.00 24.22 18.90
N SER A 57 -4.74 23.98 19.99
CA SER A 57 -4.86 22.63 20.56
C SER A 57 -5.46 21.63 19.56
N ARG A 58 -6.49 22.05 18.78
CA ARG A 58 -7.12 21.19 17.77
C ARG A 58 -6.21 20.96 16.55
N LYS A 59 -5.48 21.96 16.09
CA LYS A 59 -4.47 21.82 15.02
C LYS A 59 -3.40 20.78 15.39
N ARG A 60 -2.97 20.76 16.64
CA ARG A 60 -2.04 19.77 17.18
C ARG A 60 -2.58 18.35 17.07
N ILE A 61 -3.85 18.12 17.42
CA ILE A 61 -4.49 16.81 17.29
C ILE A 61 -4.69 16.43 15.81
N LEU A 62 -5.01 17.40 14.96
CA LEU A 62 -5.07 17.18 13.50
C LEU A 62 -3.71 16.71 12.95
N LEU A 63 -2.60 17.32 13.35
CA LEU A 63 -1.27 16.88 12.94
C LEU A 63 -0.98 15.43 13.36
N VAL A 64 -1.33 15.07 14.60
CA VAL A 64 -1.20 13.68 15.07
C VAL A 64 -2.02 12.73 14.19
N PHE A 65 -3.26 13.11 13.86
CA PHE A 65 -4.11 12.33 12.98
C PHE A 65 -3.48 12.16 11.59
N LEU A 66 -3.06 13.26 10.95
CA LEU A 66 -2.47 13.23 9.61
C LEU A 66 -1.20 12.37 9.56
N LEU A 67 -0.34 12.46 10.56
CA LEU A 67 0.86 11.64 10.64
C LEU A 67 0.50 10.14 10.76
N ILE A 68 -0.44 9.76 11.64
CA ILE A 68 -0.89 8.37 11.73
C ILE A 68 -1.53 7.91 10.42
N ARG A 69 -2.42 8.73 9.85
CA ARG A 69 -3.19 8.44 8.64
C ARG A 69 -2.30 8.15 7.44
N HIS A 70 -1.25 8.95 7.24
CA HIS A 70 -0.43 8.87 6.03
C HIS A 70 0.83 8.02 6.19
N THR A 71 1.41 7.96 7.40
CA THR A 71 2.63 7.16 7.64
C THR A 71 2.35 5.76 8.19
N GLY A 72 1.14 5.50 8.65
CA GLY A 72 0.83 4.28 9.39
C GLY A 72 1.59 4.18 10.72
N ALA A 73 2.00 5.30 11.31
CA ALA A 73 2.70 5.34 12.58
C ALA A 73 1.81 4.86 13.74
N LYS A 74 2.43 4.33 14.79
CA LYS A 74 1.75 4.13 16.08
C LYS A 74 1.57 5.48 16.77
N LEU A 75 0.51 5.61 17.57
CA LEU A 75 0.31 6.83 18.37
C LEU A 75 1.53 7.16 19.21
N SER A 76 2.15 6.17 19.86
CA SER A 76 3.36 6.39 20.65
C SER A 76 4.56 6.88 19.82
N GLU A 77 4.70 6.45 18.58
CA GLU A 77 5.77 6.93 17.69
C GLU A 77 5.57 8.40 17.35
N VAL A 78 4.33 8.80 17.04
CA VAL A 78 4.01 10.21 16.71
C VAL A 78 4.17 11.11 17.93
N LEU A 79 3.75 10.66 19.12
CA LEU A 79 3.85 11.46 20.33
C LEU A 79 5.30 11.68 20.83
N HIS A 80 6.26 10.92 20.31
CA HIS A 80 7.69 11.08 20.62
C HIS A 80 8.50 11.69 19.46
N LEU A 81 7.83 12.18 18.41
CA LEU A 81 8.51 12.86 17.30
C LEU A 81 9.09 14.20 17.73
N ASP A 82 10.34 14.44 17.38
CA ASP A 82 10.91 15.78 17.32
C ASP A 82 10.83 16.30 15.87
N PRO A 83 9.97 17.30 15.60
CA PRO A 83 9.80 17.80 14.22
C PRO A 83 11.05 18.36 13.57
N SER A 84 12.02 18.81 14.38
CA SER A 84 13.27 19.40 13.90
C SER A 84 14.29 18.36 13.47
N GLU A 85 14.28 17.19 14.11
CA GLU A 85 15.22 16.10 13.85
C GLU A 85 14.61 14.98 13.00
N ASP A 86 13.32 14.69 13.24
CA ASP A 86 12.68 13.50 12.69
C ASP A 86 11.91 13.75 11.38
N ILE A 87 11.76 15.02 10.93
CA ILE A 87 11.10 15.33 9.66
C ILE A 87 12.07 16.01 8.69
N ASP A 88 12.39 15.31 7.62
CA ASP A 88 13.17 15.87 6.51
C ASP A 88 12.22 16.44 5.44
N TYR A 89 12.01 17.75 5.48
CA TYR A 89 11.10 18.45 4.55
C TYR A 89 11.63 18.56 3.12
N LYS A 90 12.94 18.33 2.89
CA LYS A 90 13.52 18.34 1.56
C LYS A 90 13.33 17.00 0.85
N LYS A 91 13.42 15.94 1.61
CA LYS A 91 13.24 14.56 1.13
C LYS A 91 11.81 14.04 1.34
N HIS A 92 10.97 14.78 2.04
CA HIS A 92 9.60 14.38 2.44
C HIS A 92 9.58 13.07 3.23
N ILE A 93 10.50 12.93 4.19
CA ILE A 93 10.66 11.72 5.00
C ILE A 93 10.33 12.03 6.46
N VAL A 94 9.58 11.12 7.09
CA VAL A 94 9.35 11.09 8.54
C VAL A 94 10.09 9.92 9.14
N ARG A 95 10.98 10.17 10.11
CA ARG A 95 11.72 9.16 10.86
C ARG A 95 10.93 8.77 12.11
N LEU A 96 10.51 7.52 12.17
CA LEU A 96 9.71 6.96 13.25
C LEU A 96 10.56 6.04 14.12
N ARG A 97 10.77 6.42 15.38
CA ARG A 97 11.61 5.69 16.34
C ARG A 97 10.78 4.78 17.22
N LYS A 98 11.22 3.55 17.42
CA LYS A 98 10.54 2.60 18.29
C LYS A 98 10.88 2.89 19.75
N GLY A 99 9.94 3.46 20.51
CA GLY A 99 10.06 3.62 21.97
C GLY A 99 10.77 4.88 22.47
N GLY A 100 10.79 5.98 21.70
CA GLY A 100 11.26 7.31 22.17
C GLY A 100 12.59 7.76 21.58
N THR A 101 13.08 8.93 22.05
CA THR A 101 14.22 9.67 21.48
C THR A 101 15.61 9.14 21.84
N GLU A 102 15.74 8.01 22.55
CA GLU A 102 17.06 7.47 22.89
C GLU A 102 17.87 7.04 21.66
N SER A 103 19.09 7.56 21.56
CA SER A 103 20.04 7.24 20.50
C SER A 103 20.33 5.74 20.43
N GLY A 104 20.25 5.16 19.19
CA GLY A 104 20.57 3.75 18.96
C GLY A 104 19.36 2.81 18.81
N ARG A 105 18.12 3.29 18.95
CA ARG A 105 16.93 2.45 18.73
C ARG A 105 16.60 2.32 17.23
N PRO A 106 16.01 1.18 16.80
CA PRO A 106 15.62 0.98 15.42
C PRO A 106 14.69 2.10 14.95
N CYS A 107 15.10 2.80 13.89
CA CYS A 107 14.35 3.85 13.24
C CYS A 107 13.88 3.35 11.87
N ARG A 108 12.65 3.69 11.48
CA ARG A 108 12.19 3.51 10.11
C ARG A 108 11.88 4.86 9.48
N GLU A 109 12.23 4.97 8.23
CA GLU A 109 11.91 6.13 7.41
C GLU A 109 10.65 5.84 6.60
N VAL A 110 9.70 6.78 6.65
CA VAL A 110 8.45 6.70 5.89
C VAL A 110 8.33 7.95 5.06
N GLU A 111 8.17 7.78 3.76
CA GLU A 111 7.90 8.88 2.84
C GLU A 111 6.47 9.36 2.95
N ILE A 112 6.30 10.68 2.80
CA ILE A 112 5.00 11.35 2.75
C ILE A 112 4.93 12.19 1.47
N SER A 113 3.72 12.51 1.03
CA SER A 113 3.55 13.37 -0.14
C SER A 113 4.09 14.78 0.11
N GLU A 114 4.56 15.44 -0.96
CA GLU A 114 5.03 16.83 -0.92
C GLU A 114 3.96 17.76 -0.33
N ALA A 115 2.70 17.57 -0.70
CA ALA A 115 1.58 18.37 -0.19
C ALA A 115 1.44 18.23 1.33
N LEU A 116 1.48 16.99 1.87
CA LEU A 116 1.42 16.76 3.30
C LEU A 116 2.65 17.32 4.01
N SER A 117 3.85 17.14 3.44
CA SER A 117 5.10 17.69 3.98
C SER A 117 5.03 19.20 4.11
N ALA A 118 4.52 19.89 3.08
CA ALA A 118 4.33 21.35 3.09
C ALA A 118 3.28 21.78 4.12
N GLU A 119 2.16 21.07 4.25
CA GLU A 119 1.12 21.34 5.23
C GLU A 119 1.64 21.18 6.67
N VAL A 120 2.34 20.09 6.95
CA VAL A 120 2.96 19.82 8.26
C VAL A 120 3.95 20.93 8.58
N LYS A 121 4.85 21.27 7.65
CA LYS A 121 5.82 22.36 7.82
C LYS A 121 5.14 23.69 8.13
N LYS A 122 4.16 24.08 7.31
CA LYS A 122 3.41 25.35 7.49
C LYS A 122 2.75 25.42 8.86
N THR A 123 2.18 24.31 9.33
CA THR A 123 1.54 24.26 10.64
C THR A 123 2.55 24.35 11.78
N LEU A 124 3.68 23.65 11.63
CA LEU A 124 4.77 23.66 12.62
C LEU A 124 5.52 24.99 12.67
N ASP A 125 5.57 25.73 11.57
CA ASP A 125 6.20 27.05 11.52
C ASP A 125 5.31 28.18 12.06
N ASP A 126 4.05 27.89 12.43
CA ASP A 126 3.15 28.84 13.06
C ASP A 126 3.74 29.35 14.40
N PRO A 127 4.05 30.67 14.53
CA PRO A 127 4.68 31.21 15.73
C PRO A 127 3.83 31.09 16.99
N GLU A 128 2.50 31.07 16.85
CA GLU A 128 1.59 30.89 17.99
C GLU A 128 1.64 29.46 18.49
N LEU A 129 1.72 28.48 17.56
CA LEU A 129 1.85 27.07 17.92
C LEU A 129 3.18 26.78 18.63
N LYS A 130 4.28 27.34 18.11
CA LYS A 130 5.62 27.21 18.72
C LYS A 130 5.67 27.79 20.13
N ARG A 131 5.02 28.94 20.37
CA ARG A 131 4.97 29.56 21.69
C ARG A 131 4.03 28.87 22.66
N ALA A 132 2.98 28.25 22.18
CA ALA A 132 1.97 27.63 23.03
C ALA A 132 2.39 26.27 23.59
N PHE A 133 3.34 25.59 22.95
CA PHE A 133 3.68 24.20 23.30
C PHE A 133 5.19 23.95 23.30
N ASP A 134 5.74 23.66 24.47
CA ASP A 134 7.12 23.20 24.69
C ASP A 134 7.30 21.75 24.26
N GLY A 135 7.00 21.23 23.31
CA GLY A 135 6.96 19.82 22.88
C GLY A 135 5.66 19.58 22.18
N LEU A 136 5.67 19.87 20.90
CA LEU A 136 4.46 19.90 20.08
C LEU A 136 3.64 18.62 20.13
N PHE A 137 4.29 17.46 20.17
CA PHE A 137 3.63 16.16 20.23
C PHE A 137 3.48 15.59 21.65
N TRP A 138 3.93 16.30 22.70
CA TRP A 138 3.73 15.89 24.08
C TRP A 138 2.28 16.12 24.51
N VAL A 139 1.41 15.22 24.10
CA VAL A 139 -0.02 15.22 24.44
C VAL A 139 -0.35 13.95 25.19
N ASP A 140 -1.23 14.07 26.18
CA ASP A 140 -1.78 12.87 26.83
C ASP A 140 -2.42 11.92 25.80
N PRO A 141 -1.95 10.66 25.70
CA PRO A 141 -2.49 9.69 24.77
C PRO A 141 -4.00 9.42 24.93
N GLY A 142 -4.50 9.54 26.19
CA GLY A 142 -5.92 9.39 26.49
C GLY A 142 -6.76 10.53 25.92
N HIS A 143 -6.22 11.77 25.97
CA HIS A 143 -6.86 12.93 25.35
C HIS A 143 -6.93 12.78 23.83
N VAL A 144 -5.83 12.36 23.20
CA VAL A 144 -5.82 12.11 21.73
C VAL A 144 -6.88 11.07 21.36
N ARG A 145 -6.90 9.90 22.02
CA ARG A 145 -7.88 8.85 21.73
C ARG A 145 -9.32 9.34 21.87
N ARG A 146 -9.64 10.12 22.91
CA ARG A 146 -10.99 10.69 23.06
C ARG A 146 -11.37 11.55 21.86
N LYS A 147 -10.46 12.41 21.37
CA LYS A 147 -10.73 13.25 20.20
C LYS A 147 -10.91 12.43 18.91
N PHE A 148 -10.16 11.36 18.77
CA PHE A 148 -10.32 10.43 17.67
C PHE A 148 -11.71 9.77 17.69
N TYR A 149 -12.18 9.30 18.82
CA TYR A 149 -13.52 8.74 19.00
C TYR A 149 -14.62 9.75 18.67
N GLU A 150 -14.53 10.96 19.25
CA GLU A 150 -15.48 12.05 18.99
C GLU A 150 -15.59 12.39 17.50
N ARG A 151 -14.47 12.33 16.77
CA ARG A 151 -14.47 12.60 15.31
C ARG A 151 -15.08 11.46 14.49
N ALA A 152 -14.79 10.22 14.84
CA ALA A 152 -15.43 9.06 14.21
C ALA A 152 -16.95 9.07 14.42
N GLU A 153 -17.40 9.24 15.65
CA GLU A 153 -18.83 9.31 16.00
C GLU A 153 -19.54 10.47 15.27
N SER A 154 -18.85 11.61 15.08
CA SER A 154 -19.45 12.79 14.39
C SER A 154 -19.77 12.56 12.91
N ILE A 155 -19.22 11.53 12.31
CA ILE A 155 -19.47 11.14 10.91
C ILE A 155 -20.25 9.81 10.80
N GLY A 156 -20.79 9.32 11.91
CA GLY A 156 -21.56 8.08 11.95
C GLY A 156 -20.71 6.79 11.88
N VAL A 157 -19.41 6.90 12.11
CA VAL A 157 -18.51 5.74 12.18
C VAL A 157 -18.46 5.21 13.61
N PRO A 158 -18.55 3.88 13.82
CA PRO A 158 -18.42 3.27 15.15
C PRO A 158 -17.13 3.70 15.86
N ARG A 159 -17.24 3.93 17.16
CA ARG A 159 -16.12 4.39 18.02
C ARG A 159 -14.88 3.51 17.92
N GLU A 160 -15.08 2.22 17.79
CA GLU A 160 -14.03 1.20 17.68
C GLU A 160 -13.15 1.42 16.44
N LEU A 161 -13.72 1.94 15.36
CA LEU A 161 -13.03 2.28 14.13
C LEU A 161 -12.33 3.66 14.18
N GLY A 162 -12.67 4.50 15.16
CA GLY A 162 -12.02 5.78 15.41
C GLY A 162 -10.69 5.67 16.15
N THR A 163 -10.18 4.48 16.45
CA THR A 163 -8.91 4.33 17.18
C THR A 163 -7.69 4.63 16.28
N PRO A 164 -6.58 5.16 16.84
CA PRO A 164 -5.33 5.30 16.10
C PRO A 164 -4.86 4.01 15.42
N GLU A 165 -5.10 2.86 16.07
CA GLU A 165 -4.73 1.54 15.53
C GLU A 165 -5.64 1.13 14.36
N ALA A 166 -6.94 1.42 14.42
CA ALA A 166 -7.87 1.16 13.31
C ALA A 166 -7.50 2.01 12.08
N ILE A 167 -7.17 3.30 12.28
CA ILE A 167 -6.72 4.20 11.21
C ILE A 167 -5.43 3.68 10.58
N ARG A 168 -4.45 3.27 11.40
CA ARG A 168 -3.21 2.65 10.93
C ARG A 168 -3.48 1.36 10.13
N ARG A 169 -4.40 0.51 10.58
CA ARG A 169 -4.80 -0.71 9.89
C ARG A 169 -5.48 -0.39 8.56
N SER A 170 -6.38 0.58 8.54
CA SER A 170 -7.02 1.06 7.32
C SER A 170 -5.98 1.58 6.31
N ARG A 171 -4.92 2.26 6.78
CA ARG A 171 -3.80 2.67 5.92
C ARG A 171 -3.10 1.47 5.30
N ALA A 172 -2.87 0.40 6.05
CA ALA A 172 -2.28 -0.83 5.51
C ALA A 172 -3.15 -1.41 4.38
N VAL A 173 -4.46 -1.49 4.60
CA VAL A 173 -5.43 -1.97 3.60
C VAL A 173 -5.42 -1.10 2.35
N GLU A 174 -5.43 0.22 2.48
CA GLU A 174 -5.35 1.14 1.33
C GLU A 174 -4.08 0.94 0.51
N LEU A 175 -2.92 0.81 1.16
CA LEU A 175 -1.64 0.59 0.48
C LEU A 175 -1.66 -0.73 -0.29
N LEU A 176 -2.20 -1.80 0.30
CA LEU A 176 -2.36 -3.09 -0.37
C LEU A 176 -3.36 -3.01 -1.53
N GLN A 177 -4.49 -2.34 -1.35
CA GLN A 177 -5.49 -2.14 -2.42
C GLN A 177 -4.97 -1.25 -3.57
N SER A 178 -3.95 -0.42 -3.31
CA SER A 178 -3.23 0.29 -4.37
C SER A 178 -2.12 -0.55 -5.03
N ASN A 179 -2.08 -1.84 -4.74
CA ASN A 179 -1.10 -2.82 -5.22
C ASN A 179 0.34 -2.59 -4.72
N MET A 180 0.50 -1.89 -3.60
CA MET A 180 1.81 -1.81 -2.97
C MET A 180 2.20 -3.19 -2.41
N PRO A 181 3.39 -3.73 -2.76
CA PRO A 181 3.79 -5.05 -2.29
C PRO A 181 3.81 -5.17 -0.77
N LEU A 182 3.31 -6.29 -0.22
CA LEU A 182 3.22 -6.53 1.23
C LEU A 182 4.53 -6.28 1.99
N PRO A 183 5.72 -6.70 1.51
CA PRO A 183 6.97 -6.41 2.19
C PRO A 183 7.23 -4.91 2.38
N VAL A 184 6.84 -4.09 1.39
CA VAL A 184 6.96 -2.62 1.45
C VAL A 184 5.98 -2.06 2.47
N VAL A 185 4.73 -2.52 2.46
CA VAL A 185 3.70 -2.12 3.45
C VAL A 185 4.15 -2.47 4.86
N GLN A 186 4.68 -3.68 5.06
CA GLN A 186 5.22 -4.11 6.36
C GLN A 186 6.37 -3.22 6.84
N LYS A 187 7.27 -2.84 5.92
CA LYS A 187 8.37 -1.91 6.22
C LYS A 187 7.85 -0.53 6.61
N ILE A 188 6.91 0.03 5.86
CA ILE A 188 6.26 1.32 6.17
C ILE A 188 5.61 1.27 7.55
N LEU A 189 4.92 0.19 7.90
CA LEU A 189 4.26 0.02 9.19
C LEU A 189 5.22 -0.33 10.34
N GLY A 190 6.48 -0.69 10.03
CA GLY A 190 7.46 -1.12 11.03
C GLY A 190 7.16 -2.49 11.62
N HIS A 191 6.57 -3.38 10.83
CA HIS A 191 6.47 -4.78 11.16
C HIS A 191 7.79 -5.48 10.80
N SER A 192 8.23 -6.44 11.63
CA SER A 192 9.36 -7.29 11.27
C SER A 192 8.95 -8.09 10.02
N THR A 193 9.66 -7.88 8.92
CA THR A 193 9.41 -8.58 7.67
C THR A 193 9.64 -10.06 7.89
N PRO A 194 8.65 -10.95 7.65
CA PRO A 194 8.94 -12.37 7.57
C PRO A 194 9.91 -12.58 6.42
N ASN A 195 10.85 -13.47 6.64
CA ASN A 195 11.90 -13.83 5.71
C ASN A 195 11.39 -13.90 4.27
N LEU A 196 11.85 -13.00 3.40
CA LEU A 196 11.61 -13.02 1.95
C LEU A 196 12.30 -14.26 1.29
N ALA A 197 12.53 -15.31 2.05
CA ALA A 197 13.19 -16.53 1.64
C ALA A 197 12.53 -17.26 0.45
N ALA A 198 11.38 -16.79 -0.02
CA ALA A 198 10.75 -17.29 -1.23
C ALA A 198 11.14 -16.48 -2.50
N SER A 199 11.80 -15.34 -2.38
CA SER A 199 12.25 -14.60 -3.56
C SER A 199 13.75 -14.85 -3.79
N TYR A 200 14.07 -15.42 -4.92
CA TYR A 200 15.47 -15.65 -5.37
C TYR A 200 16.23 -14.34 -5.66
N VAL A 201 15.63 -13.19 -5.40
CA VAL A 201 16.20 -11.86 -5.62
C VAL A 201 16.06 -11.03 -4.36
N GLU A 202 17.17 -10.63 -3.79
CA GLU A 202 17.22 -9.72 -2.65
C GLU A 202 16.95 -8.29 -3.09
N PHE A 203 16.03 -7.60 -2.38
CA PHE A 203 15.77 -6.18 -2.54
C PHE A 203 16.41 -5.42 -1.38
N SER A 204 17.22 -4.43 -1.71
CA SER A 204 17.84 -3.56 -0.71
C SER A 204 16.81 -2.62 -0.07
N ASP A 205 17.19 -2.03 1.06
CA ASP A 205 16.35 -1.05 1.74
C ASP A 205 16.08 0.19 0.88
N GLU A 206 17.06 0.61 0.06
CA GLU A 206 16.92 1.73 -0.86
C GLU A 206 15.93 1.41 -1.99
N GLU A 207 15.97 0.18 -2.51
CA GLU A 207 15.02 -0.26 -3.53
C GLU A 207 13.58 -0.32 -2.99
N MET A 208 13.41 -0.79 -1.75
CA MET A 208 12.11 -0.78 -1.08
C MET A 208 11.57 0.64 -0.83
N GLN A 209 12.46 1.60 -0.52
CA GLN A 209 12.08 3.01 -0.40
C GLN A 209 11.63 3.60 -1.74
N LYS A 210 12.31 3.28 -2.85
CA LYS A 210 11.88 3.72 -4.19
C LYS A 210 10.48 3.20 -4.54
N VAL A 211 10.21 1.94 -4.22
CA VAL A 211 8.85 1.36 -4.39
C VAL A 211 7.82 2.14 -3.57
N ALA A 212 8.11 2.41 -2.30
CA ALA A 212 7.22 3.18 -1.44
C ALA A 212 6.96 4.59 -1.99
N ARG A 213 8.01 5.28 -2.44
CA ARG A 213 7.92 6.61 -3.06
C ARG A 213 6.99 6.61 -4.26
N TYR A 214 7.18 5.68 -5.18
CA TYR A 214 6.32 5.59 -6.36
C TYR A 214 4.84 5.50 -6.01
N PHE A 215 4.46 4.63 -5.05
CA PHE A 215 3.05 4.47 -4.66
C PHE A 215 2.51 5.70 -3.95
N ILE A 216 3.30 6.35 -3.10
CA ILE A 216 2.92 7.59 -2.40
C ILE A 216 2.74 8.73 -3.40
N ASP A 217 3.64 8.87 -4.36
CA ASP A 217 3.53 9.87 -5.43
C ASP A 217 2.33 9.60 -6.35
N LYS A 218 2.09 8.33 -6.68
CA LYS A 218 0.92 7.92 -7.47
C LYS A 218 -0.39 8.25 -6.75
N GLU A 219 -0.46 8.00 -5.45
CA GLU A 219 -1.60 8.36 -4.61
C GLU A 219 -1.83 9.88 -4.60
N SER A 220 -0.78 10.68 -4.42
CA SER A 220 -0.87 12.14 -4.34
C SER A 220 -1.19 12.81 -5.68
N ARG A 221 -0.69 12.28 -6.79
CA ARG A 221 -0.84 12.87 -8.12
C ARG A 221 -2.11 12.45 -8.84
N ARG A 222 -2.78 11.35 -8.46
CA ARG A 222 -4.02 10.79 -9.09
C ARG A 222 -4.01 10.79 -10.64
N LYS A 223 -2.84 10.72 -11.29
CA LYS A 223 -2.70 11.01 -12.74
C LYS A 223 -2.46 9.77 -13.62
N THR A 224 -2.38 8.55 -13.08
CA THR A 224 -2.21 7.38 -13.93
C THR A 224 -3.50 6.58 -14.02
N SER A 225 -3.86 6.14 -15.25
CA SER A 225 -5.00 5.26 -15.48
C SER A 225 -4.63 3.77 -15.33
N ALA A 226 -3.36 3.45 -15.12
CA ALA A 226 -2.92 2.09 -14.87
C ALA A 226 -3.24 1.71 -13.43
N ARG A 227 -4.04 0.65 -13.25
CA ARG A 227 -4.43 0.16 -11.92
C ARG A 227 -3.61 -1.02 -11.46
N ASN A 228 -2.91 -1.69 -12.37
CA ASN A 228 -2.10 -2.84 -12.09
C ASN A 228 -0.63 -2.48 -12.26
N ALA A 229 0.17 -2.71 -11.23
CA ALA A 229 1.60 -2.44 -11.23
C ALA A 229 2.37 -3.54 -10.50
N PHE A 230 3.47 -3.97 -11.08
CA PHE A 230 4.40 -4.91 -10.50
C PHE A 230 5.77 -4.24 -10.37
N PHE A 231 6.26 -4.16 -9.15
CA PHE A 231 7.64 -3.76 -8.89
C PHE A 231 8.56 -4.96 -8.92
N GLY A 232 9.66 -4.83 -9.59
CA GLY A 232 10.59 -5.95 -9.67
C GLY A 232 11.93 -5.59 -10.25
N LYS A 233 12.79 -6.59 -10.30
CA LYS A 233 14.09 -6.54 -10.97
C LYS A 233 14.00 -7.31 -12.29
N ILE A 234 14.70 -6.78 -13.29
CA ILE A 234 14.90 -7.50 -14.53
C ILE A 234 15.77 -8.72 -14.26
N ASP A 235 15.18 -9.91 -14.42
CA ASP A 235 15.87 -11.19 -14.28
C ASP A 235 16.52 -11.61 -15.58
N LYS A 236 15.80 -11.41 -16.73
CA LYS A 236 16.28 -11.85 -18.04
C LYS A 236 15.93 -10.86 -19.13
N ILE A 237 16.82 -10.72 -20.09
CA ILE A 237 16.64 -9.92 -21.31
C ILE A 237 16.94 -10.81 -22.51
N LEU A 238 15.94 -10.99 -23.37
CA LEU A 238 16.06 -11.75 -24.63
C LEU A 238 15.89 -10.77 -25.79
N ARG A 239 16.99 -10.40 -26.43
CA ARG A 239 17.00 -9.47 -27.58
C ARG A 239 16.63 -10.22 -28.86
N GLY A 240 15.67 -9.70 -29.60
CA GLY A 240 15.40 -10.04 -30.99
C GLY A 240 15.88 -8.93 -31.93
N ASP A 241 15.51 -9.02 -33.20
CA ASP A 241 15.98 -8.07 -34.20
C ASP A 241 15.35 -6.68 -34.06
N ILE A 242 14.09 -6.60 -33.67
CA ILE A 242 13.32 -5.35 -33.54
C ILE A 242 12.92 -5.11 -32.09
N GLN A 243 12.55 -6.16 -31.37
CA GLN A 243 11.98 -6.10 -30.03
C GLN A 243 12.77 -6.99 -29.08
N THR A 244 12.65 -6.67 -27.81
CA THR A 244 13.28 -7.38 -26.70
C THR A 244 12.21 -7.83 -25.72
N THR A 245 12.23 -9.12 -25.35
CA THR A 245 11.47 -9.65 -24.23
C THR A 245 12.24 -9.45 -22.94
N ILE A 246 11.56 -8.92 -21.93
CA ILE A 246 12.09 -8.69 -20.58
C ILE A 246 11.28 -9.51 -19.60
N GLU A 247 11.94 -10.37 -18.84
CA GLU A 247 11.35 -11.08 -17.71
C GLU A 247 11.70 -10.33 -16.43
N ILE A 248 10.68 -10.00 -15.65
CA ILE A 248 10.77 -9.24 -14.41
C ILE A 248 10.35 -10.18 -13.27
N LEU A 249 11.17 -10.26 -12.22
CA LEU A 249 10.78 -10.89 -10.98
C LEU A 249 10.32 -9.81 -10.00
N SER A 250 9.03 -9.82 -9.68
CA SER A 250 8.43 -8.83 -8.80
C SER A 250 8.82 -9.05 -7.33
N VAL A 251 8.69 -7.99 -6.52
CA VAL A 251 8.88 -8.05 -5.05
C VAL A 251 7.93 -9.08 -4.41
N SER A 252 6.74 -9.28 -4.99
CA SER A 252 5.76 -10.28 -4.54
C SER A 252 6.03 -11.69 -5.08
N GLY A 253 7.18 -11.91 -5.77
CA GLY A 253 7.58 -13.23 -6.29
C GLY A 253 6.96 -13.62 -7.64
N TYR A 254 6.16 -12.76 -8.28
CA TYR A 254 5.59 -13.04 -9.59
C TYR A 254 6.58 -12.76 -10.71
N ARG A 255 6.55 -13.62 -11.74
CA ARG A 255 7.24 -13.37 -12.99
C ARG A 255 6.30 -12.66 -13.96
N VAL A 256 6.76 -11.52 -14.47
CA VAL A 256 6.02 -10.70 -15.44
C VAL A 256 6.87 -10.52 -16.69
N SER A 257 6.31 -10.84 -17.83
CA SER A 257 6.94 -10.67 -19.14
C SER A 257 6.46 -9.37 -19.78
N SER A 258 7.39 -8.60 -20.35
CA SER A 258 7.14 -7.40 -21.15
C SER A 258 7.90 -7.48 -22.46
N VAL A 259 7.30 -7.00 -23.54
CA VAL A 259 7.97 -6.87 -24.86
C VAL A 259 8.06 -5.39 -25.20
N ILE A 260 9.28 -4.90 -25.34
CA ILE A 260 9.56 -3.52 -25.73
C ILE A 260 10.43 -3.45 -26.99
N THR A 261 10.55 -2.29 -27.61
CA THR A 261 11.46 -2.12 -28.74
C THR A 261 12.92 -2.11 -28.26
N ASN A 262 13.86 -2.50 -29.13
CA ASN A 262 15.28 -2.40 -28.84
C ASN A 262 15.70 -0.94 -28.58
N HIS A 263 15.01 0.02 -29.20
CA HIS A 263 15.21 1.45 -28.96
C HIS A 263 14.85 1.83 -27.51
N SER A 264 13.66 1.39 -27.04
CA SER A 264 13.24 1.63 -25.66
C SER A 264 14.17 1.00 -24.64
N LEU A 265 14.68 -0.22 -24.91
CA LEU A 265 15.67 -0.87 -24.05
C LEU A 265 16.92 0.01 -23.83
N VAL A 266 17.42 0.59 -24.90
CA VAL A 266 18.62 1.47 -24.86
C VAL A 266 18.29 2.81 -24.20
N GLN A 267 17.19 3.44 -24.60
CA GLN A 267 16.76 4.74 -24.10
C GLN A 267 16.51 4.71 -22.59
N LEU A 268 15.90 3.65 -22.07
CA LEU A 268 15.65 3.47 -20.64
C LEU A 268 16.88 2.91 -19.88
N GLY A 269 17.98 2.60 -20.58
CA GLY A 269 19.20 2.07 -19.96
C GLY A 269 18.99 0.73 -19.22
N LEU A 270 18.05 -0.09 -19.67
CA LEU A 270 17.67 -1.31 -18.99
C LEU A 270 18.75 -2.40 -19.11
N ARG A 271 19.05 -3.01 -17.98
CA ARG A 271 19.99 -4.13 -17.87
C ARG A 271 19.49 -5.14 -16.84
N ARG A 272 20.02 -6.34 -16.85
CA ARG A 272 19.75 -7.33 -15.82
C ARG A 272 20.07 -6.75 -14.43
N GLY A 273 19.14 -6.93 -13.48
CA GLY A 273 19.21 -6.34 -12.14
C GLY A 273 18.66 -4.91 -12.04
N SER A 274 18.29 -4.24 -13.16
CA SER A 274 17.62 -2.94 -13.08
C SER A 274 16.28 -3.07 -12.36
N LEU A 275 16.00 -2.15 -11.45
CA LEU A 275 14.70 -2.02 -10.81
C LEU A 275 13.74 -1.35 -11.80
N VAL A 276 12.57 -1.94 -11.99
CA VAL A 276 11.55 -1.46 -12.92
C VAL A 276 10.15 -1.61 -12.33
N ILE A 277 9.25 -0.78 -12.83
CA ILE A 277 7.82 -0.90 -12.59
C ILE A 277 7.18 -1.38 -13.89
N ALA A 278 6.47 -2.51 -13.83
CA ALA A 278 5.67 -3.02 -14.94
C ALA A 278 4.21 -2.68 -14.71
N GLU A 279 3.66 -1.78 -15.52
CA GLU A 279 2.25 -1.38 -15.44
C GLU A 279 1.43 -1.96 -16.58
N VAL A 280 0.19 -2.38 -16.26
CA VAL A 280 -0.79 -2.82 -17.25
C VAL A 280 -2.14 -2.14 -16.99
N LYS A 281 -2.77 -1.65 -18.06
CA LYS A 281 -4.10 -1.03 -17.96
C LYS A 281 -5.17 -2.08 -17.70
N ALA A 282 -6.13 -1.79 -16.84
CA ALA A 282 -7.22 -2.70 -16.49
C ALA A 282 -8.03 -3.22 -17.70
N PRO A 283 -8.29 -2.45 -18.78
CA PRO A 283 -8.93 -2.98 -19.98
C PRO A 283 -8.10 -4.01 -20.77
N SER A 284 -6.78 -4.05 -20.55
CA SER A 284 -5.88 -5.03 -21.21
C SER A 284 -5.78 -6.35 -20.43
N VAL A 285 -6.42 -6.44 -19.29
CA VAL A 285 -6.45 -7.64 -18.46
C VAL A 285 -7.67 -8.48 -18.82
N MET A 286 -7.43 -9.68 -19.31
CA MET A 286 -8.44 -10.66 -19.73
C MET A 286 -8.78 -11.61 -18.59
N LEU A 287 -10.02 -12.07 -18.56
CA LEU A 287 -10.51 -13.02 -17.56
C LEU A 287 -10.95 -14.31 -18.24
N TYR A 288 -10.60 -15.45 -17.65
CA TYR A 288 -10.97 -16.78 -18.14
C TYR A 288 -11.57 -17.57 -16.98
N LYS A 289 -12.80 -18.08 -17.19
CA LYS A 289 -13.45 -18.98 -16.24
C LYS A 289 -13.26 -20.41 -16.69
N SER A 290 -12.19 -21.04 -16.22
CA SER A 290 -11.79 -22.40 -16.56
C SER A 290 -11.18 -23.07 -15.33
N GLU A 291 -11.35 -24.39 -15.19
CA GLU A 291 -10.70 -25.18 -14.15
C GLU A 291 -9.20 -25.31 -14.39
N GLU A 292 -8.82 -25.50 -15.66
CA GLU A 292 -7.41 -25.59 -16.08
C GLU A 292 -6.91 -24.26 -16.62
N GLU A 293 -5.59 -24.12 -16.68
CA GLU A 293 -4.93 -22.96 -17.27
C GLU A 293 -5.39 -22.77 -18.72
N PRO A 294 -5.88 -21.58 -19.07
CA PRO A 294 -6.43 -21.33 -20.39
C PRO A 294 -5.31 -21.37 -21.45
N ARG A 295 -5.58 -22.03 -22.56
CA ARG A 295 -4.73 -21.92 -23.74
C ARG A 295 -4.91 -20.51 -24.33
N SER A 296 -3.91 -19.67 -24.15
CA SER A 296 -3.94 -18.26 -24.52
C SER A 296 -2.61 -17.83 -25.13
N THR A 297 -2.63 -16.73 -25.87
CA THR A 297 -1.42 -16.02 -26.34
C THR A 297 -0.94 -15.00 -25.32
N ALA A 298 -1.57 -14.88 -24.16
CA ALA A 298 -1.09 -14.05 -23.08
C ALA A 298 0.08 -14.74 -22.39
N GLU A 299 1.21 -14.04 -22.29
CA GLU A 299 2.42 -14.56 -21.63
C GLU A 299 2.33 -14.46 -20.09
N ASN A 300 1.50 -13.55 -19.59
CA ASN A 300 1.27 -13.35 -18.19
C ASN A 300 -0.09 -13.94 -17.80
N ILE A 301 -0.09 -15.07 -17.12
CA ILE A 301 -1.30 -15.77 -16.69
C ILE A 301 -1.20 -16.10 -15.20
N PHE A 302 -2.23 -15.75 -14.43
CA PHE A 302 -2.29 -15.95 -12.99
C PHE A 302 -3.65 -16.53 -12.61
N ARG A 303 -3.67 -17.41 -11.62
CA ARG A 303 -4.90 -17.93 -11.02
C ARG A 303 -5.24 -17.10 -9.78
N GLY A 304 -6.52 -16.75 -9.62
CA GLY A 304 -6.95 -15.96 -8.47
C GLY A 304 -8.42 -16.13 -8.16
N THR A 305 -8.87 -15.45 -7.12
CA THR A 305 -10.26 -15.42 -6.67
C THR A 305 -10.83 -14.02 -6.87
N VAL A 306 -12.05 -13.92 -7.39
CA VAL A 306 -12.75 -12.64 -7.55
C VAL A 306 -13.07 -12.07 -6.18
N SER A 307 -12.41 -10.96 -5.83
CA SER A 307 -12.59 -10.29 -4.53
C SER A 307 -13.66 -9.21 -4.55
N ARG A 308 -13.93 -8.62 -5.71
CA ARG A 308 -14.92 -7.54 -5.84
C ARG A 308 -15.41 -7.37 -7.28
N ILE A 309 -16.69 -7.08 -7.42
CA ILE A 309 -17.31 -6.72 -8.70
C ILE A 309 -18.04 -5.38 -8.56
N THR A 310 -17.66 -4.40 -9.38
CA THR A 310 -18.35 -3.11 -9.46
C THR A 310 -19.03 -2.97 -10.82
N VAL A 311 -20.35 -3.11 -10.84
CA VAL A 311 -21.15 -3.10 -12.06
C VAL A 311 -21.44 -1.67 -12.49
N GLY A 312 -21.06 -1.33 -13.73
CA GLY A 312 -21.44 -0.08 -14.37
C GLY A 312 -22.47 -0.31 -15.49
N LYS A 313 -22.95 0.75 -16.12
CA LYS A 313 -23.96 0.66 -17.19
C LYS A 313 -23.44 -0.02 -18.47
N VAL A 314 -22.17 0.16 -18.78
CA VAL A 314 -21.54 -0.33 -20.04
C VAL A 314 -20.43 -1.31 -19.72
N THR A 315 -19.64 -1.03 -18.70
CA THR A 315 -18.49 -1.82 -18.30
C THR A 315 -18.60 -2.21 -16.83
N THR A 316 -17.98 -3.33 -16.50
CA THR A 316 -17.87 -3.82 -15.13
C THR A 316 -16.40 -3.91 -14.75
N GLU A 317 -16.06 -3.38 -13.59
CA GLU A 317 -14.76 -3.58 -12.96
C GLU A 317 -14.78 -4.85 -12.13
N ILE A 318 -13.80 -5.72 -12.34
CA ILE A 318 -13.64 -6.97 -11.62
C ILE A 318 -12.23 -6.98 -11.02
N VAL A 319 -12.15 -7.13 -9.72
CA VAL A 319 -10.89 -7.26 -8.98
C VAL A 319 -10.68 -8.72 -8.63
N VAL A 320 -9.51 -9.23 -8.96
CA VAL A 320 -9.11 -10.62 -8.72
C VAL A 320 -7.89 -10.64 -7.82
N SER A 321 -8.01 -11.26 -6.68
CA SER A 321 -6.91 -11.51 -5.75
C SER A 321 -6.12 -12.72 -6.23
N ILE A 322 -4.90 -12.52 -6.68
CA ILE A 322 -3.98 -13.59 -7.10
C ILE A 322 -3.11 -14.09 -5.94
N SER A 323 -3.01 -13.29 -4.88
CA SER A 323 -2.52 -13.68 -3.55
C SER A 323 -3.19 -12.78 -2.51
N PRO A 324 -3.06 -13.06 -1.19
CA PRO A 324 -3.57 -12.17 -0.15
C PRO A 324 -3.10 -10.72 -0.27
N GLU A 325 -1.97 -10.49 -0.94
CA GLU A 325 -1.30 -9.20 -1.03
C GLU A 325 -1.32 -8.58 -2.44
N THR A 326 -1.82 -9.30 -3.46
CA THR A 326 -1.74 -8.83 -4.84
C THR A 326 -3.09 -8.99 -5.54
N GLU A 327 -3.66 -7.87 -5.91
CA GLU A 327 -4.91 -7.80 -6.67
C GLU A 327 -4.65 -7.31 -8.10
N LEU A 328 -5.39 -7.87 -9.05
CA LEU A 328 -5.43 -7.41 -10.43
C LEU A 328 -6.83 -6.92 -10.77
N CYS A 329 -6.89 -5.70 -11.27
CA CYS A 329 -8.11 -5.06 -11.75
C CYS A 329 -8.28 -5.31 -13.25
N SER A 330 -9.43 -5.82 -13.64
CA SER A 330 -9.87 -5.94 -15.03
C SER A 330 -11.12 -5.10 -15.27
N ILE A 331 -11.22 -4.46 -16.42
CA ILE A 331 -12.43 -3.78 -16.90
C ILE A 331 -12.93 -4.51 -18.13
N VAL A 332 -14.09 -5.12 -18.00
CA VAL A 332 -14.77 -5.86 -19.09
C VAL A 332 -16.12 -5.24 -19.41
N THR A 333 -16.70 -5.59 -20.55
CA THR A 333 -18.10 -5.21 -20.84
C THR A 333 -19.04 -6.02 -19.96
N GLU A 334 -20.19 -5.43 -19.62
CA GLU A 334 -21.22 -6.12 -18.84
C GLU A 334 -21.71 -7.40 -19.57
N GLU A 335 -21.72 -7.38 -20.90
CA GLU A 335 -22.03 -8.55 -21.72
C GLU A 335 -21.00 -9.68 -21.52
N SER A 336 -19.71 -9.36 -21.53
CA SER A 336 -18.64 -10.35 -21.31
C SER A 336 -18.71 -10.96 -19.92
N LYS A 337 -18.97 -10.14 -18.88
CA LYS A 337 -19.19 -10.62 -17.52
C LYS A 337 -20.38 -11.59 -17.44
N LYS A 338 -21.52 -11.25 -18.09
CA LYS A 338 -22.70 -12.11 -18.13
C LYS A 338 -22.42 -13.42 -18.86
N ARG A 339 -21.75 -13.36 -20.02
CA ARG A 339 -21.39 -14.54 -20.80
C ARG A 339 -20.53 -15.53 -20.02
N LEU A 340 -19.59 -15.04 -19.22
CA LEU A 340 -18.72 -15.86 -18.38
C LEU A 340 -19.38 -16.20 -17.03
N ALA A 341 -20.54 -15.62 -16.72
CA ALA A 341 -21.24 -15.78 -15.46
C ALA A 341 -20.32 -15.62 -14.23
N ILE A 342 -19.49 -14.55 -14.25
CA ILE A 342 -18.52 -14.27 -13.16
C ILE A 342 -19.25 -13.71 -11.96
N LYS A 343 -18.93 -14.27 -10.79
CA LYS A 343 -19.45 -13.87 -9.48
C LYS A 343 -18.28 -13.62 -8.52
N GLU A 344 -18.54 -12.90 -7.43
CA GLU A 344 -17.62 -12.84 -6.29
C GLU A 344 -17.35 -14.23 -5.75
N ASP A 345 -16.16 -14.45 -5.25
CA ASP A 345 -15.62 -15.74 -4.77
C ASP A 345 -15.35 -16.79 -5.88
N ASP A 346 -15.63 -16.49 -7.15
CA ASP A 346 -15.22 -17.39 -8.25
C ASP A 346 -13.70 -17.49 -8.32
N THR A 347 -13.18 -18.70 -8.47
CA THR A 347 -11.79 -18.93 -8.86
C THR A 347 -11.68 -18.83 -10.38
N ILE A 348 -10.86 -17.89 -10.87
CA ILE A 348 -10.70 -17.62 -12.29
C ILE A 348 -9.23 -17.43 -12.66
N TRP A 349 -8.95 -17.40 -13.95
CA TRP A 349 -7.65 -17.02 -14.48
C TRP A 349 -7.67 -15.59 -14.98
N VAL A 350 -6.56 -14.91 -14.78
CA VAL A 350 -6.31 -13.53 -15.22
C VAL A 350 -5.11 -13.54 -16.13
N GLY A 351 -5.25 -12.95 -17.32
CA GLY A 351 -4.16 -12.93 -18.30
C GLY A 351 -4.00 -11.58 -18.96
N PHE A 352 -2.77 -11.24 -19.33
CA PHE A 352 -2.47 -10.09 -20.15
C PHE A 352 -1.22 -10.33 -21.01
N ASN A 353 -1.22 -9.72 -22.19
CA ASN A 353 -0.16 -9.87 -23.15
C ASN A 353 1.08 -9.07 -22.74
N ALA A 354 2.27 -9.59 -23.01
CA ALA A 354 3.54 -8.93 -22.73
C ALA A 354 3.69 -7.56 -23.43
N PHE A 355 3.01 -7.37 -24.58
CA PHE A 355 2.98 -6.09 -25.30
C PHE A 355 2.12 -5.02 -24.60
N ALA A 356 1.20 -5.43 -23.72
CA ALA A 356 0.36 -4.50 -22.94
C ALA A 356 1.06 -3.96 -21.70
N VAL A 357 2.23 -4.48 -21.38
CA VAL A 357 3.02 -4.09 -20.19
C VAL A 357 3.93 -2.92 -20.54
N VAL A 358 3.76 -1.81 -19.84
CA VAL A 358 4.60 -0.62 -19.96
C VAL A 358 5.63 -0.61 -18.82
N LEU A 359 6.89 -0.37 -19.15
CA LEU A 359 7.97 -0.30 -18.19
C LEU A 359 8.30 1.14 -17.83
N HIS A 360 8.43 1.39 -16.53
CA HIS A 360 8.93 2.65 -15.99
C HIS A 360 10.22 2.38 -15.22
N VAL A 361 11.17 3.32 -15.33
CA VAL A 361 12.39 3.41 -14.53
C VAL A 361 12.40 4.76 -13.84
N ASP A 362 12.89 4.81 -12.60
CA ASP A 362 13.13 6.06 -11.87
C ASP A 362 14.51 6.64 -12.20
#